data_80c1dd9ba9fc8719e368d88e9f6e1d97
#
_entry.id   80c1dd9ba9fc8719e368d88e9f6e1d97
#
_cell.length_a   1.000
_cell.length_b   1.000
_cell.length_c   1.000
_cell.angle_alpha   90.00
_cell.angle_beta   90.00
_cell.angle_gamma   90.00
#
_symmetry.space_group_name_H-M   'P 1'
#
loop_
_entity.id
_entity.type
_entity.pdbx_description
1 polymer ?
#
loop_
_entity_poly.entity_id
_entity_poly.type
_entity_poly.pdbx_seq_one_letter_code
_entity_poly.pdbx_strand_id
1 'polypeptide(L)'
;MSTRPEKYLGNLETWNDAEEQLRLALTSFKGSDWTVDEGDGAFYGPKIDITIADALKREFQCATIQLDYQAPLNFKLEYMTNEKSKEDAKEGGDRSNELGAGRARPVVIHRAIIGSFERFLGILIEHFGGKWPFWISPRQILIVPVMPSVNDYVLELQQTLRGDKLHVDVDVSGNTLQKKIRTGQLAQYNFIFGQL
;
A
#
# COMPACT_ATOMS: atom_id res chain seq x y z
N MET A 1 7.20 12.89 -8.92
CA MET A 1 6.45 12.58 -10.16
C MET A 1 7.45 12.34 -11.27
N SER A 2 7.34 11.22 -11.97
CA SER A 2 8.28 10.87 -13.04
C SER A 2 7.66 11.12 -14.39
N THR A 3 8.39 11.82 -15.25
CA THR A 3 7.96 12.23 -16.59
C THR A 3 8.38 11.23 -17.65
N ARG A 4 8.02 11.49 -18.89
CA ARG A 4 8.25 10.63 -20.04
C ARG A 4 9.73 10.27 -20.20
N PRO A 5 10.06 8.96 -20.34
CA PRO A 5 11.42 8.53 -20.64
C PRO A 5 11.80 8.79 -22.11
N GLU A 6 13.08 8.63 -22.41
CA GLU A 6 13.58 8.76 -23.80
C GLU A 6 12.91 7.77 -24.76
N LYS A 7 12.69 6.51 -24.31
CA LYS A 7 11.98 5.48 -25.06
C LYS A 7 10.59 5.25 -24.44
N TYR A 8 9.55 5.62 -25.18
CA TYR A 8 8.17 5.54 -24.72
C TYR A 8 7.23 5.07 -25.84
N LEU A 9 6.04 4.64 -25.46
CA LEU A 9 4.95 4.26 -26.38
C LEU A 9 3.84 5.33 -26.36
N GLY A 10 3.08 5.41 -27.46
CA GLY A 10 1.99 6.36 -27.59
C GLY A 10 2.41 7.70 -28.19
N ASN A 11 1.48 8.63 -28.27
CA ASN A 11 1.72 9.95 -28.85
C ASN A 11 2.12 10.99 -27.79
N LEU A 12 2.82 12.03 -28.23
CA LEU A 12 3.35 13.08 -27.37
C LEU A 12 2.24 13.88 -26.68
N GLU A 13 1.14 14.13 -27.35
CA GLU A 13 0.01 14.90 -26.83
C GLU A 13 -0.62 14.19 -25.61
N THR A 14 -0.88 12.87 -25.72
CA THR A 14 -1.38 12.07 -24.60
C THR A 14 -0.44 12.09 -23.40
N TRP A 15 0.88 12.02 -23.64
CA TRP A 15 1.87 12.11 -22.58
C TRP A 15 1.84 13.47 -21.88
N ASN A 16 1.82 14.57 -22.63
CA ASN A 16 1.78 15.91 -22.07
C ASN A 16 0.49 16.13 -21.24
N ASP A 17 -0.67 15.70 -21.76
CA ASP A 17 -1.94 15.77 -21.04
C ASP A 17 -1.90 14.94 -19.75
N ALA A 18 -1.34 13.74 -19.80
CA ALA A 18 -1.22 12.87 -18.64
C ALA A 18 -0.30 13.43 -17.54
N GLU A 19 0.86 13.95 -17.94
CA GLU A 19 1.81 14.60 -17.03
C GLU A 19 1.18 15.82 -16.37
N GLU A 20 0.45 16.64 -17.12
CA GLU A 20 -0.23 17.81 -16.59
C GLU A 20 -1.35 17.41 -15.61
N GLN A 21 -2.14 16.37 -15.90
CA GLN A 21 -3.15 15.85 -14.98
C GLN A 21 -2.53 15.36 -13.66
N LEU A 22 -1.43 14.62 -13.71
CA LEU A 22 -0.72 14.17 -12.53
C LEU A 22 -0.14 15.34 -11.73
N ARG A 23 0.41 16.35 -12.42
CA ARG A 23 0.93 17.56 -11.80
C ARG A 23 -0.15 18.33 -11.05
N LEU A 24 -1.30 18.51 -11.67
CA LEU A 24 -2.46 19.17 -11.04
C LEU A 24 -2.97 18.39 -9.83
N ALA A 25 -3.07 17.06 -9.93
CA ALA A 25 -3.49 16.20 -8.84
C ALA A 25 -2.53 16.27 -7.65
N LEU A 26 -1.21 16.20 -7.89
CA LEU A 26 -0.20 16.33 -6.84
C LEU A 26 -0.21 17.71 -6.19
N THR A 27 -0.31 18.76 -6.99
CA THR A 27 -0.38 20.14 -6.47
C THR A 27 -1.62 20.36 -5.62
N SER A 28 -2.77 19.81 -6.01
CA SER A 28 -3.99 19.86 -5.21
C SER A 28 -3.87 19.09 -3.89
N PHE A 29 -3.14 17.97 -3.87
CA PHE A 29 -2.99 17.12 -2.69
C PHE A 29 -1.88 17.58 -1.73
N LYS A 30 -0.72 18.00 -2.25
CA LYS A 30 0.50 18.30 -1.50
C LYS A 30 1.00 19.74 -1.65
N GLY A 31 0.31 20.59 -2.39
CA GLY A 31 0.82 21.93 -2.70
C GLY A 31 2.09 21.87 -3.51
N SER A 32 3.19 22.41 -2.97
CA SER A 32 4.51 22.39 -3.60
C SER A 32 5.48 21.32 -3.04
N ASP A 33 5.01 20.48 -2.10
CA ASP A 33 5.86 19.49 -1.43
C ASP A 33 5.98 18.19 -2.24
N TRP A 34 6.50 18.32 -3.46
CA TRP A 34 6.82 17.19 -4.34
C TRP A 34 7.88 17.59 -5.38
N THR A 35 8.53 16.62 -5.97
CA THR A 35 9.60 16.82 -6.95
C THR A 35 9.28 16.18 -8.29
N VAL A 36 9.88 16.69 -9.35
CA VAL A 36 9.87 16.07 -10.67
C VAL A 36 11.12 15.23 -10.82
N ASP A 37 10.95 14.01 -11.31
CA ASP A 37 12.02 13.11 -11.70
C ASP A 37 11.95 12.92 -13.23
N GLU A 38 12.77 13.68 -13.92
CA GLU A 38 12.69 13.78 -15.39
C GLU A 38 13.18 12.48 -16.05
N GLY A 39 12.35 11.92 -16.94
CA GLY A 39 12.72 10.75 -17.71
C GLY A 39 12.60 9.40 -16.99
N ASP A 40 12.15 9.37 -15.74
CA ASP A 40 12.02 8.12 -14.96
C ASP A 40 10.60 7.50 -15.04
N GLY A 41 9.74 7.98 -15.91
CA GLY A 41 8.42 7.40 -16.17
C GLY A 41 8.52 5.99 -16.75
N ALA A 42 7.43 5.22 -16.63
CA ALA A 42 7.34 3.94 -17.32
C ALA A 42 7.19 4.18 -18.84
N PHE A 43 7.63 3.23 -19.66
CA PHE A 43 7.53 3.39 -21.12
C PHE A 43 6.07 3.50 -21.63
N TYR A 44 5.11 3.10 -20.82
CA TYR A 44 3.67 3.09 -21.12
C TYR A 44 2.87 4.24 -20.51
N GLY A 45 3.47 5.04 -19.63
CA GLY A 45 2.81 6.19 -19.00
C GLY A 45 3.60 6.83 -17.87
N PRO A 46 3.25 8.06 -17.50
CA PRO A 46 3.86 8.75 -16.37
C PRO A 46 3.41 8.15 -15.05
N LYS A 47 4.17 8.41 -13.97
CA LYS A 47 3.93 7.85 -12.65
C LYS A 47 4.15 8.84 -11.52
N ILE A 48 3.52 8.55 -10.40
CA ILE A 48 3.82 9.16 -9.10
C ILE A 48 4.43 8.08 -8.23
N ASP A 49 5.63 8.31 -7.72
CA ASP A 49 6.29 7.44 -6.77
C ASP A 49 6.33 8.09 -5.39
N ILE A 50 6.17 7.26 -4.35
CA ILE A 50 6.31 7.66 -2.95
C ILE A 50 7.53 6.94 -2.41
N THR A 51 8.53 7.73 -2.03
CA THR A 51 9.77 7.27 -1.44
C THR A 51 9.72 7.44 0.07
N ILE A 52 10.18 6.44 0.80
CA ILE A 52 10.35 6.48 2.25
C ILE A 52 11.82 6.27 2.61
N ALA A 53 12.24 6.89 3.70
CA ALA A 53 13.58 6.68 4.27
C ALA A 53 13.51 5.70 5.44
N ASP A 54 14.47 4.78 5.52
CA ASP A 54 14.67 3.91 6.68
C ASP A 54 15.37 4.63 7.84
N ALA A 55 15.64 3.90 8.93
CA ALA A 55 16.33 4.44 10.10
C ALA A 55 17.76 4.95 9.80
N LEU A 56 18.40 4.42 8.74
CA LEU A 56 19.71 4.83 8.26
C LEU A 56 19.66 5.91 7.17
N LYS A 57 18.48 6.49 6.91
CA LYS A 57 18.21 7.48 5.86
C LYS A 57 18.46 6.96 4.43
N ARG A 58 18.41 5.64 4.22
CA ARG A 58 18.42 5.06 2.87
C ARG A 58 17.02 5.17 2.31
N GLU A 59 16.92 5.64 1.08
CA GLU A 59 15.64 5.86 0.41
C GLU A 59 15.19 4.61 -0.35
N PHE A 60 13.89 4.32 -0.23
CA PHE A 60 13.23 3.20 -0.92
C PHE A 60 11.93 3.66 -1.55
N GLN A 61 11.77 3.43 -2.82
CA GLN A 61 10.49 3.55 -3.49
C GLN A 61 9.53 2.50 -2.92
N CYS A 62 8.40 2.93 -2.41
CA CYS A 62 7.37 2.07 -1.82
C CYS A 62 6.08 2.09 -2.63
N ALA A 63 5.32 3.17 -2.53
CA ALA A 63 4.06 3.27 -3.24
C ALA A 63 4.27 3.88 -4.62
N THR A 64 3.42 3.46 -5.58
CA THR A 64 3.41 4.04 -6.91
C THR A 64 1.99 4.11 -7.46
N ILE A 65 1.73 5.12 -8.27
CA ILE A 65 0.55 5.24 -9.12
C ILE A 65 1.06 5.45 -10.54
N GLN A 66 0.70 4.55 -11.44
CA GLN A 66 1.18 4.56 -12.82
C GLN A 66 -0.01 4.60 -13.77
N LEU A 67 -0.02 5.54 -14.68
CA LEU A 67 -0.99 5.58 -15.75
C LEU A 67 -0.54 4.66 -16.90
N ASP A 68 -1.47 3.90 -17.46
CA ASP A 68 -1.18 2.98 -18.56
C ASP A 68 -2.22 3.16 -19.68
N TYR A 69 -1.75 3.68 -20.78
CA TYR A 69 -2.53 3.88 -22.00
C TYR A 69 -2.34 2.72 -23.01
N GLN A 70 -1.35 1.85 -22.78
CA GLN A 70 -0.99 0.78 -23.72
C GLN A 70 -1.76 -0.51 -23.44
N ALA A 71 -1.97 -0.86 -22.17
CA ALA A 71 -2.75 -2.05 -21.82
C ALA A 71 -4.17 -2.00 -22.40
N PRO A 72 -4.92 -0.89 -22.31
CA PRO A 72 -6.24 -0.81 -22.95
C PRO A 72 -6.21 -1.00 -24.47
N LEU A 73 -5.18 -0.51 -25.15
CA LEU A 73 -5.00 -0.73 -26.58
C LEU A 73 -4.72 -2.19 -26.90
N ASN A 74 -3.75 -2.79 -26.21
CA ASN A 74 -3.32 -4.17 -26.44
C ASN A 74 -4.43 -5.20 -26.13
N PHE A 75 -5.21 -4.96 -25.08
CA PHE A 75 -6.33 -5.83 -24.68
C PHE A 75 -7.66 -5.43 -25.32
N LYS A 76 -7.67 -4.40 -26.16
CA LYS A 76 -8.88 -3.87 -26.83
C LYS A 76 -10.02 -3.58 -25.85
N LEU A 77 -9.67 -2.99 -24.69
CA LEU A 77 -10.65 -2.60 -23.67
C LEU A 77 -11.47 -1.42 -24.16
N GLU A 78 -12.78 -1.49 -23.99
CA GLU A 78 -13.72 -0.45 -24.42
C GLU A 78 -14.85 -0.31 -23.39
N TYR A 79 -15.39 0.92 -23.28
CA TYR A 79 -16.59 1.19 -22.50
C TYR A 79 -17.55 2.10 -23.27
N MET A 80 -18.83 2.04 -22.95
CA MET A 80 -19.86 2.91 -23.53
C MET A 80 -19.77 4.32 -22.95
N THR A 81 -19.82 5.32 -23.81
CA THR A 81 -19.84 6.72 -23.42
C THR A 81 -20.77 7.53 -24.30
N ASN A 82 -21.36 8.58 -23.74
CA ASN A 82 -22.14 9.57 -24.49
C ASN A 82 -21.26 10.74 -24.98
N GLU A 83 -20.00 10.78 -24.59
CA GLU A 83 -19.04 11.78 -25.05
C GLU A 83 -18.49 11.37 -26.42
N LYS A 84 -18.34 12.33 -27.33
CA LYS A 84 -17.59 12.10 -28.57
C LYS A 84 -16.14 11.87 -28.21
N SER A 85 -15.59 10.70 -28.53
CA SER A 85 -14.18 10.44 -28.29
C SER A 85 -13.33 11.41 -29.12
N LYS A 86 -12.24 11.93 -28.55
CA LYS A 86 -11.28 12.76 -29.29
C LYS A 86 -10.63 12.00 -30.46
N GLU A 87 -10.72 10.66 -30.46
CA GLU A 87 -10.21 9.78 -31.51
C GLU A 87 -11.12 9.72 -32.74
N ASP A 88 -12.44 9.96 -32.60
CA ASP A 88 -13.38 10.04 -33.74
C ASP A 88 -13.09 11.22 -34.67
N ALA A 89 -12.19 12.15 -34.28
CA ALA A 89 -11.86 13.36 -35.04
C ALA A 89 -10.61 13.22 -35.92
N LYS A 90 -9.87 12.11 -35.88
CA LYS A 90 -8.65 11.91 -36.69
C LYS A 90 -8.97 11.02 -37.90
N GLU A 91 -9.27 11.66 -39.05
CA GLU A 91 -9.23 11.00 -40.36
C GLU A 91 -7.79 10.58 -40.68
N GLY A 92 -7.51 9.27 -40.82
CA GLY A 92 -6.28 8.76 -41.41
C GLY A 92 -5.40 7.84 -40.56
N GLY A 93 -5.91 7.26 -39.44
CA GLY A 93 -5.17 6.29 -38.63
C GLY A 93 -5.38 4.83 -39.03
N ASP A 94 -4.52 3.94 -38.55
CA ASP A 94 -4.61 2.48 -38.69
C ASP A 94 -5.97 1.98 -38.18
N ARG A 95 -6.84 1.51 -39.07
CA ARG A 95 -8.20 1.03 -38.78
C ARG A 95 -8.28 -0.17 -37.84
N SER A 96 -7.16 -0.80 -37.52
CA SER A 96 -7.11 -1.92 -36.55
C SER A 96 -7.43 -1.49 -35.10
N ASN A 97 -7.44 -0.18 -34.82
CA ASN A 97 -7.70 0.42 -33.51
C ASN A 97 -8.97 1.28 -33.45
N GLU A 98 -9.81 1.29 -34.49
CA GLU A 98 -11.05 2.08 -34.50
C GLU A 98 -12.02 1.61 -33.42
N LEU A 99 -12.47 2.56 -32.60
CA LEU A 99 -13.54 2.36 -31.63
C LEU A 99 -14.90 2.38 -32.33
N GLY A 100 -15.81 1.52 -31.88
CA GLY A 100 -17.21 1.61 -32.32
C GLY A 100 -17.85 2.93 -31.86
N ALA A 101 -18.86 3.41 -32.62
CA ALA A 101 -19.57 4.64 -32.27
C ALA A 101 -20.11 4.59 -30.83
N GLY A 102 -19.89 5.65 -30.04
CA GLY A 102 -20.30 5.73 -28.65
C GLY A 102 -19.46 4.89 -27.68
N ARG A 103 -18.25 4.52 -28.05
CA ARG A 103 -17.28 3.80 -27.21
C ARG A 103 -16.01 4.62 -27.00
N ALA A 104 -15.37 4.42 -25.87
CA ALA A 104 -14.07 5.01 -25.56
C ALA A 104 -13.15 3.97 -24.91
N ARG A 105 -11.85 4.21 -24.96
CA ARG A 105 -10.86 3.40 -24.25
C ARG A 105 -10.67 3.90 -22.84
N PRO A 106 -10.64 3.02 -21.84
CA PRO A 106 -10.29 3.42 -20.48
C PRO A 106 -8.80 3.72 -20.40
N VAL A 107 -8.41 4.44 -19.34
CA VAL A 107 -7.03 4.49 -18.85
C VAL A 107 -6.90 3.51 -17.71
N VAL A 108 -5.89 2.65 -17.71
CA VAL A 108 -5.60 1.75 -16.58
C VAL A 108 -4.69 2.47 -15.60
N ILE A 109 -5.02 2.39 -14.32
CA ILE A 109 -4.22 2.94 -13.24
C ILE A 109 -3.68 1.77 -12.41
N HIS A 110 -2.37 1.55 -12.52
CA HIS A 110 -1.67 0.59 -11.67
C HIS A 110 -1.35 1.25 -10.34
N ARG A 111 -1.70 0.59 -9.24
CA ARG A 111 -1.47 1.09 -7.89
C ARG A 111 -0.74 0.07 -7.05
N ALA A 112 0.47 0.38 -6.62
CA ALA A 112 1.15 -0.31 -5.52
C ALA A 112 1.10 0.56 -4.26
N ILE A 113 0.88 -0.05 -3.09
CA ILE A 113 0.78 0.64 -1.81
C ILE A 113 2.08 0.54 -1.04
N ILE A 114 2.62 -0.66 -0.90
CA ILE A 114 3.83 -0.95 -0.11
C ILE A 114 5.02 -1.39 -0.97
N GLY A 115 4.86 -1.49 -2.28
CA GLY A 115 5.88 -2.01 -3.20
C GLY A 115 6.17 -3.49 -2.93
N SER A 116 7.40 -3.85 -2.55
CA SER A 116 7.75 -5.18 -2.06
C SER A 116 7.35 -5.31 -0.60
N PHE A 117 6.50 -6.31 -0.29
CA PHE A 117 6.05 -6.61 1.07
C PHE A 117 7.23 -6.88 2.01
N GLU A 118 8.18 -7.71 1.57
CA GLU A 118 9.34 -8.09 2.37
C GLU A 118 10.24 -6.91 2.71
N ARG A 119 10.47 -6.03 1.74
CA ARG A 119 11.26 -4.81 1.95
C ARG A 119 10.56 -3.86 2.91
N PHE A 120 9.27 -3.64 2.71
CA PHE A 120 8.49 -2.77 3.58
C PHE A 120 8.42 -3.29 5.01
N LEU A 121 8.21 -4.61 5.17
CA LEU A 121 8.25 -5.25 6.48
C LEU A 121 9.63 -5.10 7.14
N GLY A 122 10.71 -5.27 6.39
CA GLY A 122 12.08 -5.05 6.90
C GLY A 122 12.29 -3.63 7.43
N ILE A 123 11.82 -2.62 6.69
CA ILE A 123 11.87 -1.21 7.12
C ILE A 123 11.07 -0.99 8.40
N LEU A 124 9.87 -1.57 8.51
CA LEU A 124 9.05 -1.47 9.71
C LEU A 124 9.68 -2.14 10.93
N ILE A 125 10.27 -3.33 10.77
CA ILE A 125 10.98 -4.05 11.84
C ILE A 125 12.13 -3.17 12.38
N GLU A 126 12.91 -2.60 11.49
CA GLU A 126 14.02 -1.72 11.86
C GLU A 126 13.53 -0.43 12.53
N HIS A 127 12.48 0.18 11.98
CA HIS A 127 11.90 1.42 12.50
C HIS A 127 11.33 1.26 13.91
N PHE A 128 10.56 0.22 14.16
CA PHE A 128 9.91 0.01 15.46
C PHE A 128 10.80 -0.70 16.49
N GLY A 129 11.86 -1.42 16.05
CA GLY A 129 12.77 -2.11 16.95
C GLY A 129 12.06 -3.06 17.92
N GLY A 130 10.97 -3.70 17.46
CA GLY A 130 10.11 -4.59 18.26
C GLY A 130 8.99 -3.90 19.02
N LYS A 131 8.98 -2.57 19.14
CA LYS A 131 7.92 -1.79 19.80
C LYS A 131 6.79 -1.46 18.81
N TRP A 132 6.12 -2.50 18.34
CA TRP A 132 5.09 -2.36 17.32
C TRP A 132 3.88 -1.56 17.81
N PRO A 133 3.31 -0.69 16.96
CA PRO A 133 1.98 -0.13 17.21
C PRO A 133 0.95 -1.26 17.40
N PHE A 134 0.00 -1.08 18.30
CA PHE A 134 -0.97 -2.12 18.67
C PHE A 134 -1.68 -2.75 17.48
N TRP A 135 -2.14 -1.94 16.50
CA TRP A 135 -2.94 -2.38 15.36
C TRP A 135 -2.20 -3.26 14.34
N ILE A 136 -0.84 -3.26 14.35
CA ILE A 136 -0.01 -4.12 13.50
C ILE A 136 0.89 -5.06 14.30
N SER A 137 0.74 -5.07 15.62
CA SER A 137 1.55 -5.92 16.49
C SER A 137 1.11 -7.38 16.39
N PRO A 138 2.04 -8.33 16.19
CA PRO A 138 1.75 -9.75 16.28
C PRO A 138 1.57 -10.22 17.73
N ARG A 139 2.00 -9.42 18.71
CA ARG A 139 1.94 -9.69 20.16
C ARG A 139 1.20 -8.58 20.88
N GLN A 140 -0.13 -8.55 20.69
CA GLN A 140 -0.95 -7.47 21.24
C GLN A 140 -1.19 -7.61 22.72
N ILE A 141 -1.69 -8.76 23.18
CA ILE A 141 -2.11 -8.97 24.55
C ILE A 141 -1.54 -10.30 25.07
N LEU A 142 -0.95 -10.26 26.27
CA LEU A 142 -0.63 -11.45 27.05
C LEU A 142 -1.49 -11.45 28.32
N ILE A 143 -2.23 -12.52 28.56
CA ILE A 143 -2.98 -12.72 29.84
C ILE A 143 -2.18 -13.66 30.70
N VAL A 144 -1.96 -13.25 31.95
CA VAL A 144 -1.17 -13.99 32.96
C VAL A 144 -2.05 -14.27 34.14
N PRO A 145 -2.54 -15.51 34.36
CA PRO A 145 -3.27 -15.88 35.57
C PRO A 145 -2.36 -15.82 36.78
N VAL A 146 -2.86 -15.25 37.87
CA VAL A 146 -2.13 -15.14 39.14
C VAL A 146 -2.09 -16.49 39.88
N MET A 147 -3.16 -17.27 39.75
CA MET A 147 -3.30 -18.60 40.35
C MET A 147 -3.97 -19.59 39.39
N PRO A 148 -3.69 -20.89 39.50
CA PRO A 148 -4.25 -21.89 38.60
C PRO A 148 -5.78 -21.98 38.58
N SER A 149 -6.45 -21.59 39.69
CA SER A 149 -7.91 -21.65 39.81
C SER A 149 -8.65 -20.71 38.83
N VAL A 150 -7.97 -19.71 38.27
CA VAL A 150 -8.57 -18.77 37.29
C VAL A 150 -8.21 -19.12 35.85
N ASN A 151 -7.56 -20.26 35.60
CA ASN A 151 -7.13 -20.65 34.26
C ASN A 151 -8.31 -20.75 33.26
N ASP A 152 -9.41 -21.36 33.67
CA ASP A 152 -10.59 -21.54 32.82
C ASP A 152 -11.16 -20.15 32.39
N TYR A 153 -11.26 -19.24 33.35
CA TYR A 153 -11.72 -17.87 33.07
C TYR A 153 -10.80 -17.14 32.08
N VAL A 154 -9.47 -17.22 32.25
CA VAL A 154 -8.56 -16.51 31.31
C VAL A 154 -8.56 -17.13 29.91
N LEU A 155 -8.84 -18.43 29.79
CA LEU A 155 -9.01 -19.10 28.52
C LEU A 155 -10.31 -18.66 27.82
N GLU A 156 -11.40 -18.50 28.57
CA GLU A 156 -12.65 -17.94 28.06
C GLU A 156 -12.47 -16.49 27.60
N LEU A 157 -11.80 -15.67 28.41
CA LEU A 157 -11.47 -14.29 28.08
C LEU A 157 -10.60 -14.20 26.82
N GLN A 158 -9.60 -15.08 26.66
CA GLN A 158 -8.81 -15.19 25.44
C GLN A 158 -9.69 -15.43 24.21
N GLN A 159 -10.63 -16.38 24.31
CA GLN A 159 -11.54 -16.69 23.19
C GLN A 159 -12.42 -15.50 22.83
N THR A 160 -12.95 -14.80 23.82
CA THR A 160 -13.76 -13.60 23.64
C THR A 160 -12.99 -12.52 22.89
N LEU A 161 -11.78 -12.18 23.35
CA LEU A 161 -10.94 -11.17 22.75
C LEU A 161 -10.44 -11.57 21.34
N ARG A 162 -10.20 -12.87 21.10
CA ARG A 162 -9.87 -13.38 19.76
C ARG A 162 -11.06 -13.27 18.81
N GLY A 163 -12.28 -13.40 19.32
CA GLY A 163 -13.52 -13.15 18.58
C GLY A 163 -13.56 -11.71 18.02
N ASP A 164 -13.00 -10.76 18.77
CA ASP A 164 -12.85 -9.36 18.36
C ASP A 164 -11.60 -9.12 17.47
N LYS A 165 -11.01 -10.19 16.93
CA LYS A 165 -9.84 -10.17 16.02
C LYS A 165 -8.55 -9.63 16.67
N LEU A 166 -8.41 -9.74 17.99
CA LEU A 166 -7.19 -9.40 18.70
C LEU A 166 -6.25 -10.61 18.78
N HIS A 167 -4.94 -10.35 18.72
CA HIS A 167 -3.92 -11.37 18.96
C HIS A 167 -3.67 -11.50 20.46
N VAL A 168 -4.19 -12.57 21.06
CA VAL A 168 -4.16 -12.78 22.51
C VAL A 168 -3.51 -14.11 22.85
N ASP A 169 -2.48 -14.07 23.66
CA ASP A 169 -1.82 -15.23 24.23
C ASP A 169 -2.09 -15.33 25.74
N VAL A 170 -1.99 -16.55 26.28
CA VAL A 170 -2.15 -16.85 27.72
C VAL A 170 -0.96 -17.64 28.20
N ASP A 171 -0.35 -17.24 29.32
CA ASP A 171 0.72 -18.00 29.96
C ASP A 171 0.18 -18.73 31.22
N VAL A 172 -0.30 -19.96 31.03
CA VAL A 172 -0.74 -20.87 32.11
C VAL A 172 0.38 -21.74 32.68
N SER A 173 1.64 -21.45 32.33
CA SER A 173 2.78 -22.23 32.84
C SER A 173 2.90 -22.19 34.36
N GLY A 174 3.63 -23.13 34.95
CA GLY A 174 3.93 -23.17 36.40
C GLY A 174 4.96 -22.13 36.87
N ASN A 175 5.36 -21.17 36.01
CA ASN A 175 6.29 -20.11 36.41
C ASN A 175 5.63 -19.11 37.38
N THR A 176 6.45 -18.41 38.19
CA THR A 176 5.96 -17.34 39.05
C THR A 176 5.41 -16.17 38.20
N LEU A 177 4.45 -15.43 38.79
CA LEU A 177 3.83 -14.27 38.14
C LEU A 177 4.88 -13.27 37.61
N GLN A 178 5.89 -12.96 38.46
CA GLN A 178 6.96 -12.02 38.08
C GLN A 178 7.75 -12.51 36.84
N LYS A 179 8.04 -13.82 36.77
CA LYS A 179 8.74 -14.43 35.65
C LYS A 179 7.90 -14.37 34.37
N LYS A 180 6.61 -14.69 34.45
CA LYS A 180 5.67 -14.59 33.34
C LYS A 180 5.59 -13.15 32.81
N ILE A 181 5.39 -12.16 33.67
CA ILE A 181 5.35 -10.74 33.31
C ILE A 181 6.68 -10.32 32.66
N ARG A 182 7.81 -10.70 33.30
CA ARG A 182 9.14 -10.35 32.71
C ARG A 182 9.35 -10.96 31.35
N THR A 183 8.95 -12.19 31.14
CA THR A 183 9.01 -12.87 29.85
C THR A 183 8.13 -12.15 28.82
N GLY A 184 6.91 -11.75 29.18
CA GLY A 184 6.02 -10.98 28.34
C GLY A 184 6.59 -9.60 27.95
N GLN A 185 7.23 -8.90 28.89
CA GLN A 185 7.90 -7.63 28.63
C GLN A 185 9.07 -7.80 27.65
N LEU A 186 9.90 -8.83 27.84
CA LEU A 186 11.02 -9.13 26.92
C LEU A 186 10.53 -9.55 25.53
N ALA A 187 9.38 -10.23 25.47
CA ALA A 187 8.72 -10.60 24.22
C ALA A 187 7.99 -9.42 23.56
N GLN A 188 7.96 -8.24 24.20
CA GLN A 188 7.42 -6.97 23.71
C GLN A 188 5.92 -7.04 23.40
N TYR A 189 5.11 -7.67 24.27
CA TYR A 189 3.67 -7.52 24.20
C TYR A 189 3.26 -6.07 24.47
N ASN A 190 2.25 -5.58 23.73
CA ASN A 190 1.72 -4.23 23.95
C ASN A 190 1.05 -4.11 25.31
N PHE A 191 0.27 -5.13 25.72
CA PHE A 191 -0.39 -5.18 27.00
C PHE A 191 -0.16 -6.54 27.69
N ILE A 192 0.02 -6.49 29.01
CA ILE A 192 0.09 -7.68 29.85
C ILE A 192 -0.97 -7.53 30.93
N PHE A 193 -1.97 -8.41 30.91
CA PHE A 193 -3.05 -8.42 31.86
C PHE A 193 -2.74 -9.47 32.98
N GLY A 194 -2.56 -8.98 34.19
CA GLY A 194 -2.52 -9.82 35.39
C GLY A 194 -3.93 -9.97 35.94
N GLN A 195 -4.44 -11.20 36.01
CA GLN A 195 -5.77 -11.48 36.52
C GLN A 195 -5.65 -12.07 37.93
N LEU A 196 -6.36 -11.46 38.88
CA LEU A 196 -6.48 -11.93 40.27
C LEU A 196 -7.43 -13.13 40.37
#